data_5cdb3840f2e8b70317c26f4388de0f8d
#
_entry.id   5cdb3840f2e8b70317c26f4388de0f8d
#
_cell.length_a   1.000
_cell.length_b   1.000
_cell.length_c   1.000
_cell.angle_alpha   90.00
_cell.angle_beta   90.00
_cell.angle_gamma   90.00
#
_symmetry.space_group_name_H-M   'P 1'
#
loop_
_entity.id
_entity.type
_entity.pdbx_description
1 polymer ?
#
loop_
_entity_poly.entity_id
_entity_poly.type
_entity_poly.pdbx_seq_one_letter_code
_entity_poly.pdbx_strand_id
1 'polypeptide(L)'
;MKLDQIFSVSLIYATFRSATPIIYAALCAAITQQADILNIGTEGIMLTGAFTAVAVSYMSGSWLMGILVAMAAGFVMAGIMALAHIRYKAEICAIGMGINLFALAITKFMLNVIFGTSGTFSDPAICSIPRVHIPFLEKIPVLNQIFNNWTITEWFVIVLIIIITFLFYKTRWGLRLRAVGQFPMAAQTAGINVNAMKYQAILISGLIGGLAGAHLSLGYSQMFTENMTSNRGFMGVAAMYFGGAHPVLTAIGCLVFGFADSIGARLQAYGVPSQFVLLMPYVVTIVVLSVSMISKQISEKKKKSSLAYVKSL
;
A
#
# COMPACT_ATOMS: atom_id res chain seq x y z
N MET A 1 -29.80 -13.16 11.65
CA MET A 1 -28.55 -12.40 11.50
C MET A 1 -28.77 -11.05 12.18
N LYS A 2 -28.15 -10.77 13.35
CA LYS A 2 -28.34 -9.49 14.04
C LYS A 2 -27.36 -8.49 13.39
N LEU A 3 -27.85 -7.53 12.63
CA LEU A 3 -27.11 -6.47 11.96
C LEU A 3 -26.19 -5.71 12.95
N ASP A 4 -26.59 -5.58 14.20
CA ASP A 4 -25.82 -4.92 15.27
C ASP A 4 -24.47 -5.62 15.56
N GLN A 5 -24.32 -6.91 15.27
CA GLN A 5 -23.06 -7.63 15.44
C GLN A 5 -22.08 -7.39 14.30
N ILE A 6 -22.58 -7.04 13.12
CA ILE A 6 -21.75 -6.70 11.96
C ILE A 6 -21.23 -5.26 12.09
N PHE A 7 -22.11 -4.32 12.50
CA PHE A 7 -21.79 -2.90 12.64
C PHE A 7 -21.46 -2.56 14.11
N SER A 8 -20.37 -3.10 14.62
CA SER A 8 -19.84 -2.81 15.95
C SER A 8 -18.61 -1.91 15.87
N VAL A 9 -18.24 -1.26 16.98
CA VAL A 9 -17.02 -0.44 17.09
C VAL A 9 -15.77 -1.22 16.65
N SER A 10 -15.76 -2.54 16.87
CA SER A 10 -14.67 -3.40 16.42
C SER A 10 -14.54 -3.50 14.87
N LEU A 11 -15.56 -3.13 14.09
CA LEU A 11 -15.46 -3.03 12.64
C LEU A 11 -14.52 -1.87 12.24
N ILE A 12 -14.58 -0.75 12.94
CA ILE A 12 -13.72 0.40 12.69
C ILE A 12 -12.26 0.01 12.92
N TYR A 13 -11.98 -0.66 14.05
CA TYR A 13 -10.64 -1.19 14.32
C TYR A 13 -10.16 -2.14 13.21
N ALA A 14 -11.00 -3.11 12.82
CA ALA A 14 -10.68 -4.06 11.76
C ALA A 14 -10.42 -3.34 10.41
N THR A 15 -11.21 -2.29 10.11
CA THR A 15 -11.02 -1.46 8.90
C THR A 15 -9.65 -0.81 8.86
N PHE A 16 -9.22 -0.15 9.94
CA PHE A 16 -7.90 0.46 10.00
C PHE A 16 -6.79 -0.57 9.87
N ARG A 17 -6.93 -1.70 10.56
CA ARG A 17 -5.97 -2.79 10.53
C ARG A 17 -5.83 -3.40 9.14
N SER A 18 -6.93 -3.68 8.43
CA SER A 18 -6.91 -4.18 7.05
C SER A 18 -6.45 -3.13 6.03
N ALA A 19 -6.75 -1.84 6.27
CA ALA A 19 -6.33 -0.76 5.39
C ALA A 19 -4.84 -0.45 5.48
N THR A 20 -4.20 -0.65 6.62
CA THR A 20 -2.80 -0.25 6.84
C THR A 20 -1.82 -0.82 5.81
N PRO A 21 -1.79 -2.13 5.52
CA PRO A 21 -0.89 -2.66 4.49
C PRO A 21 -1.21 -2.13 3.10
N ILE A 22 -2.51 -1.86 2.81
CA ILE A 22 -2.94 -1.25 1.55
C ILE A 22 -2.47 0.21 1.45
N ILE A 23 -2.50 0.96 2.57
CA ILE A 23 -2.00 2.35 2.61
C ILE A 23 -0.50 2.39 2.33
N TYR A 24 0.29 1.51 2.92
CA TYR A 24 1.72 1.43 2.62
C TYR A 24 1.98 1.15 1.14
N ALA A 25 1.27 0.18 0.56
CA ALA A 25 1.36 -0.15 -0.86
C ALA A 25 0.93 1.03 -1.76
N ALA A 26 -0.13 1.74 -1.37
CA ALA A 26 -0.62 2.90 -2.09
C ALA A 26 0.34 4.10 -2.03
N LEU A 27 0.98 4.33 -0.88
CA LEU A 27 2.03 5.36 -0.75
C LEU A 27 3.28 5.00 -1.57
N CYS A 28 3.66 3.72 -1.61
CA CYS A 28 4.70 3.21 -2.50
C CYS A 28 4.37 3.58 -3.97
N ALA A 29 3.17 3.27 -4.44
CA ALA A 29 2.72 3.61 -5.78
C ALA A 29 2.59 5.13 -6.01
N ALA A 30 2.14 5.90 -5.01
CA ALA A 30 1.98 7.34 -5.14
C ALA A 30 3.32 8.06 -5.38
N ILE A 31 4.40 7.61 -4.77
CA ILE A 31 5.73 8.21 -4.96
C ILE A 31 6.20 8.05 -6.41
N THR A 32 6.06 6.88 -6.98
CA THR A 32 6.48 6.62 -8.38
C THR A 32 5.54 7.31 -9.37
N GLN A 33 4.24 7.40 -9.06
CA GLN A 33 3.26 8.09 -9.89
C GLN A 33 3.53 9.60 -9.99
N GLN A 34 4.11 10.23 -8.96
CA GLN A 34 4.55 11.63 -9.05
C GLN A 34 5.67 11.85 -10.08
N ALA A 35 6.40 10.80 -10.46
CA ALA A 35 7.41 10.81 -11.53
C ALA A 35 6.87 10.28 -12.86
N ASP A 36 5.56 10.09 -12.98
CA ASP A 36 4.89 9.46 -14.12
C ASP A 36 5.39 8.02 -14.39
N ILE A 37 5.54 7.25 -13.31
CA ILE A 37 5.95 5.85 -13.35
C ILE A 37 4.90 5.01 -12.64
N LEU A 38 4.17 4.19 -13.39
CA LEU A 38 3.18 3.27 -12.83
C LEU A 38 3.87 2.04 -12.24
N ASN A 39 3.94 1.97 -10.91
CA ASN A 39 4.55 0.83 -10.21
C ASN A 39 3.55 -0.32 -10.03
N ILE A 40 3.42 -1.17 -11.04
CA ILE A 40 2.63 -2.42 -10.96
C ILE A 40 3.37 -3.49 -10.12
N GLY A 41 4.69 -3.38 -9.99
CA GLY A 41 5.51 -4.32 -9.21
C GLY A 41 5.36 -4.20 -7.70
N THR A 42 4.50 -3.30 -7.21
CA THR A 42 4.26 -3.09 -5.76
C THR A 42 3.84 -4.38 -5.04
N GLU A 43 3.05 -5.23 -5.68
CA GLU A 43 2.62 -6.53 -5.14
C GLU A 43 3.81 -7.44 -4.86
N GLY A 44 4.72 -7.61 -5.83
CA GLY A 44 5.90 -8.45 -5.68
C GLY A 44 6.93 -7.87 -4.69
N ILE A 45 7.11 -6.55 -4.68
CA ILE A 45 7.96 -5.87 -3.69
C ILE A 45 7.43 -6.11 -2.28
N MET A 46 6.12 -6.01 -2.09
CA MET A 46 5.45 -6.27 -0.82
C MET A 46 5.60 -7.74 -0.40
N LEU A 47 5.42 -8.69 -1.34
CA LEU A 47 5.52 -10.12 -1.06
C LEU A 47 6.94 -10.53 -0.66
N THR A 48 7.97 -10.03 -1.36
CA THR A 48 9.38 -10.26 -0.98
C THR A 48 9.71 -9.66 0.38
N GLY A 49 9.20 -8.46 0.67
CA GLY A 49 9.31 -7.83 1.98
C GLY A 49 8.66 -8.66 3.09
N ALA A 50 7.48 -9.22 2.85
CA ALA A 50 6.78 -10.07 3.81
C ALA A 50 7.55 -11.35 4.14
N PHE A 51 8.10 -12.02 3.12
CA PHE A 51 8.91 -13.22 3.30
C PHE A 51 10.21 -12.93 4.07
N THR A 52 10.96 -11.94 3.63
CA THR A 52 12.25 -11.58 4.25
C THR A 52 12.07 -11.09 5.68
N ALA A 53 10.98 -10.38 5.99
CA ALA A 53 10.66 -9.97 7.35
C ALA A 53 10.51 -11.16 8.29
N VAL A 54 9.73 -12.17 7.91
CA VAL A 54 9.52 -13.37 8.71
C VAL A 54 10.79 -14.19 8.83
N ALA A 55 11.48 -14.45 7.71
CA ALA A 55 12.71 -15.22 7.70
C ALA A 55 13.78 -14.64 8.62
N VAL A 56 14.00 -13.33 8.53
CA VAL A 56 15.02 -12.65 9.36
C VAL A 56 14.53 -12.50 10.81
N SER A 57 13.26 -12.23 11.05
CA SER A 57 12.72 -12.16 12.41
C SER A 57 12.86 -13.51 13.13
N TYR A 58 12.59 -14.61 12.45
CA TYR A 58 12.78 -15.98 12.98
C TYR A 58 14.24 -16.26 13.30
N MET A 59 15.17 -15.95 12.37
CA MET A 59 16.61 -16.24 12.54
C MET A 59 17.30 -15.33 13.56
N SER A 60 16.92 -14.06 13.65
CA SER A 60 17.57 -13.05 14.51
C SER A 60 16.89 -12.86 15.86
N GLY A 61 15.66 -13.37 16.05
CA GLY A 61 14.87 -13.12 17.25
C GLY A 61 14.47 -11.63 17.43
N SER A 62 14.50 -10.84 16.36
CA SER A 62 14.23 -9.40 16.42
C SER A 62 13.30 -8.95 15.29
N TRP A 63 12.15 -8.37 15.65
CA TRP A 63 11.21 -7.79 14.69
C TRP A 63 11.80 -6.59 13.95
N LEU A 64 12.68 -5.81 14.62
CA LEU A 64 13.31 -4.63 14.01
C LEU A 64 14.24 -5.02 12.86
N MET A 65 15.07 -6.05 13.06
CA MET A 65 15.92 -6.58 12.00
C MET A 65 15.09 -7.12 10.84
N GLY A 66 13.98 -7.79 11.14
CA GLY A 66 13.02 -8.23 10.13
C GLY A 66 12.52 -7.08 9.25
N ILE A 67 12.10 -5.96 9.85
CA ILE A 67 11.66 -4.76 9.12
C ILE A 67 12.78 -4.16 8.28
N LEU A 68 13.99 -3.99 8.84
CA LEU A 68 15.10 -3.37 8.12
C LEU A 68 15.52 -4.18 6.89
N VAL A 69 15.60 -5.51 7.04
CA VAL A 69 15.95 -6.39 5.90
C VAL A 69 14.80 -6.47 4.88
N ALA A 70 13.55 -6.42 5.31
CA ALA A 70 12.41 -6.33 4.40
C ALA A 70 12.43 -5.04 3.57
N MET A 71 12.75 -3.91 4.19
CA MET A 71 12.94 -2.65 3.47
C MET A 71 14.12 -2.73 2.49
N ALA A 72 15.23 -3.36 2.88
CA ALA A 72 16.38 -3.57 1.99
C ALA A 72 16.01 -4.50 0.81
N ALA A 73 15.26 -5.57 1.04
CA ALA A 73 14.77 -6.47 -0.02
C ALA A 73 13.85 -5.73 -0.99
N GLY A 74 12.93 -4.92 -0.47
CA GLY A 74 12.07 -4.06 -1.30
C GLY A 74 12.88 -3.04 -2.12
N PHE A 75 13.91 -2.44 -1.53
CA PHE A 75 14.83 -1.54 -2.23
C PHE A 75 15.57 -2.24 -3.37
N VAL A 76 16.05 -3.46 -3.18
CA VAL A 76 16.72 -4.26 -4.22
C VAL A 76 15.77 -4.60 -5.37
N MET A 77 14.55 -5.05 -5.06
CA MET A 77 13.54 -5.34 -6.07
C MET A 77 13.17 -4.10 -6.89
N ALA A 78 12.97 -2.98 -6.22
CA ALA A 78 12.75 -1.69 -6.87
C ALA A 78 13.98 -1.21 -7.67
N GLY A 79 15.18 -1.52 -7.20
CA GLY A 79 16.43 -1.27 -7.92
C GLY A 79 16.51 -2.01 -9.26
N ILE A 80 16.12 -3.28 -9.29
CA ILE A 80 16.01 -4.08 -10.51
C ILE A 80 15.01 -3.43 -11.47
N MET A 81 13.83 -3.03 -10.97
CA MET A 81 12.82 -2.33 -11.75
C MET A 81 13.34 -1.01 -12.32
N ALA A 82 14.02 -0.20 -11.52
CA ALA A 82 14.58 1.08 -11.93
C ALA A 82 15.64 0.91 -13.00
N LEU A 83 16.52 -0.08 -12.85
CA LEU A 83 17.58 -0.41 -13.81
C LEU A 83 16.98 -0.84 -15.16
N ALA A 84 16.00 -1.76 -15.12
CA ALA A 84 15.33 -2.25 -16.33
C ALA A 84 14.58 -1.13 -17.07
N HIS A 85 13.84 -0.27 -16.34
CA HIS A 85 13.05 0.78 -16.96
C HIS A 85 13.89 1.98 -17.43
N ILE A 86 14.78 2.50 -16.56
CA ILE A 86 15.49 3.76 -16.85
C ILE A 86 16.71 3.52 -17.73
N ARG A 87 17.50 2.48 -17.42
CA ARG A 87 18.74 2.19 -18.17
C ARG A 87 18.46 1.46 -19.47
N TYR A 88 17.63 0.41 -19.43
CA TYR A 88 17.36 -0.43 -20.60
C TYR A 88 16.07 -0.04 -21.34
N LYS A 89 15.34 0.98 -20.86
CA LYS A 89 14.12 1.51 -21.48
C LYS A 89 13.04 0.45 -21.70
N ALA A 90 13.04 -0.60 -20.88
CA ALA A 90 12.02 -1.62 -20.96
C ALA A 90 10.66 -1.07 -20.49
N GLU A 91 9.59 -1.67 -20.99
CA GLU A 91 8.22 -1.25 -20.68
C GLU A 91 7.90 -1.52 -19.20
N ILE A 92 7.43 -0.49 -18.48
CA ILE A 92 7.28 -0.51 -17.02
C ILE A 92 6.25 -1.52 -16.52
N CYS A 93 5.15 -1.72 -17.26
CA CYS A 93 4.12 -2.66 -16.89
C CYS A 93 4.60 -4.11 -17.03
N ALA A 94 5.36 -4.41 -18.10
CA ALA A 94 5.95 -5.72 -18.29
C ALA A 94 6.97 -6.06 -17.21
N ILE A 95 7.83 -5.08 -16.83
CA ILE A 95 8.78 -5.25 -15.72
C ILE A 95 8.03 -5.50 -14.41
N GLY A 96 7.00 -4.70 -14.11
CA GLY A 96 6.22 -4.83 -12.89
C GLY A 96 5.55 -6.19 -12.74
N MET A 97 4.93 -6.70 -13.83
CA MET A 97 4.37 -8.05 -13.84
C MET A 97 5.44 -9.13 -13.69
N GLY A 98 6.60 -8.97 -14.35
CA GLY A 98 7.74 -9.88 -14.20
C GLY A 98 8.24 -9.94 -12.75
N ILE A 99 8.35 -8.79 -12.07
CA ILE A 99 8.71 -8.70 -10.65
C ILE A 99 7.69 -9.42 -9.76
N ASN A 100 6.39 -9.29 -10.04
CA ASN A 100 5.36 -9.97 -9.27
C ASN A 100 5.46 -11.49 -9.41
N LEU A 101 5.64 -12.00 -10.63
CA LEU A 101 5.81 -13.43 -10.88
C LEU A 101 7.12 -13.96 -10.27
N PHE A 102 8.21 -13.21 -10.41
CA PHE A 102 9.49 -13.55 -9.78
C PHE A 102 9.37 -13.61 -8.25
N ALA A 103 8.74 -12.60 -7.65
CA ALA A 103 8.51 -12.56 -6.21
C ALA A 103 7.71 -13.78 -5.71
N LEU A 104 6.66 -14.14 -6.43
CA LEU A 104 5.82 -15.30 -6.10
C LEU A 104 6.62 -16.61 -6.18
N ALA A 105 7.41 -16.77 -7.23
CA ALA A 105 8.24 -17.97 -7.42
C ALA A 105 9.38 -18.06 -6.39
N ILE A 106 10.12 -16.96 -6.17
CA ILE A 106 11.28 -16.97 -5.28
C ILE A 106 10.88 -17.11 -3.82
N THR A 107 9.79 -16.48 -3.37
CA THR A 107 9.33 -16.62 -1.99
C THR A 107 8.84 -18.03 -1.69
N LYS A 108 8.12 -18.67 -2.63
CA LYS A 108 7.70 -20.05 -2.53
C LYS A 108 8.91 -21.01 -2.50
N PHE A 109 9.87 -20.82 -3.38
CA PHE A 109 11.08 -21.61 -3.44
C PHE A 109 11.89 -21.48 -2.13
N MET A 110 12.12 -20.25 -1.66
CA MET A 110 12.86 -20.00 -0.42
C MET A 110 12.13 -20.51 0.82
N LEU A 111 10.79 -20.48 0.84
CA LEU A 111 10.00 -21.05 1.91
C LEU A 111 10.29 -22.55 2.08
N ASN A 112 10.33 -23.27 0.97
CA ASN A 112 10.65 -24.70 0.98
C ASN A 112 12.11 -24.97 1.34
N VAL A 113 13.06 -24.22 0.78
CA VAL A 113 14.51 -24.43 1.00
C VAL A 113 14.93 -24.08 2.42
N ILE A 114 14.43 -22.98 2.99
CA ILE A 114 14.86 -22.50 4.31
C ILE A 114 14.11 -23.20 5.44
N PHE A 115 12.80 -23.39 5.29
CA PHE A 115 11.93 -23.88 6.36
C PHE A 115 11.42 -25.31 6.13
N GLY A 116 11.67 -25.92 4.96
CA GLY A 116 11.22 -27.27 4.62
C GLY A 116 9.68 -27.40 4.55
N THR A 117 8.95 -26.27 4.47
CA THR A 117 7.49 -26.24 4.49
C THR A 117 6.94 -25.67 3.19
N SER A 118 5.69 -26.04 2.85
CA SER A 118 4.94 -25.51 1.73
C SER A 118 3.65 -24.88 2.24
N GLY A 119 3.20 -23.82 1.61
CA GLY A 119 1.95 -23.14 1.91
C GLY A 119 2.08 -22.09 3.01
N THR A 120 2.24 -22.47 4.27
CA THR A 120 2.28 -21.54 5.40
C THR A 120 3.39 -21.89 6.36
N PHE A 121 4.14 -20.88 6.80
CA PHE A 121 5.11 -20.96 7.88
C PHE A 121 4.65 -20.10 9.06
N SER A 122 4.40 -20.77 10.19
CA SER A 122 4.03 -20.13 11.46
C SER A 122 4.80 -20.84 12.58
N ASP A 123 5.58 -20.09 13.31
CA ASP A 123 6.39 -20.59 14.42
C ASP A 123 6.35 -19.58 15.58
N PRO A 124 6.24 -20.02 16.85
CA PRO A 124 6.27 -19.15 18.02
C PRO A 124 7.55 -18.31 18.16
N ALA A 125 8.64 -18.74 17.53
CA ALA A 125 9.91 -17.99 17.54
C ALA A 125 9.89 -16.75 16.63
N ILE A 126 8.85 -16.57 15.79
CA ILE A 126 8.69 -15.36 14.99
C ILE A 126 8.38 -14.18 15.92
N CYS A 127 9.32 -13.24 16.00
CA CYS A 127 9.11 -12.01 16.78
C CYS A 127 8.16 -11.07 16.05
N SER A 128 6.94 -10.95 16.55
CA SER A 128 5.95 -10.02 16.01
C SER A 128 6.23 -8.56 16.42
N ILE A 129 5.71 -7.62 15.62
CA ILE A 129 5.81 -6.20 15.95
C ILE A 129 5.00 -5.92 17.22
N PRO A 130 5.58 -5.26 18.24
CA PRO A 130 4.89 -5.00 19.50
C PRO A 130 3.69 -4.07 19.28
N ARG A 131 2.65 -4.31 20.07
CA ARG A 131 1.47 -3.44 20.13
C ARG A 131 1.68 -2.36 21.18
N VAL A 132 1.25 -1.16 20.84
CA VAL A 132 1.36 0.00 21.75
C VAL A 132 0.10 0.10 22.58
N HIS A 133 0.26 0.05 23.90
CA HIS A 133 -0.77 0.34 24.86
C HIS A 133 -0.65 1.78 25.34
N ILE A 134 -1.69 2.58 25.15
CA ILE A 134 -1.71 3.98 25.57
C ILE A 134 -2.69 4.09 26.78
N PRO A 135 -2.18 4.26 28.03
CA PRO A 135 -3.04 4.26 29.23
C PRO A 135 -4.09 5.37 29.25
N PHE A 136 -3.81 6.49 28.57
CA PHE A 136 -4.76 7.61 28.49
C PHE A 136 -6.04 7.28 27.71
N LEU A 137 -5.96 6.38 26.72
CA LEU A 137 -7.10 5.95 25.90
C LEU A 137 -8.04 4.98 26.64
N GLU A 138 -7.59 4.36 27.72
CA GLU A 138 -8.41 3.44 28.54
C GLU A 138 -9.60 4.14 29.21
N LYS A 139 -9.49 5.46 29.43
CA LYS A 139 -10.57 6.25 30.05
C LYS A 139 -11.80 6.44 29.15
N ILE A 140 -11.66 6.21 27.85
CA ILE A 140 -12.74 6.39 26.87
C ILE A 140 -12.99 5.05 26.16
N PRO A 141 -14.07 4.30 26.51
CA PRO A 141 -14.27 2.93 26.05
C PRO A 141 -14.25 2.76 24.52
N VAL A 142 -14.81 3.73 23.78
CA VAL A 142 -14.88 3.69 22.31
C VAL A 142 -13.48 3.91 21.69
N LEU A 143 -12.72 4.90 22.17
CA LEU A 143 -11.37 5.17 21.68
C LEU A 143 -10.39 4.05 22.06
N ASN A 144 -10.57 3.46 23.22
CA ASN A 144 -9.80 2.30 23.66
C ASN A 144 -9.96 1.12 22.68
N GLN A 145 -11.19 0.81 22.27
CA GLN A 145 -11.45 -0.28 21.34
C GLN A 145 -10.89 -0.02 19.91
N ILE A 146 -10.81 1.24 19.48
CA ILE A 146 -10.37 1.60 18.13
C ILE A 146 -8.85 1.72 18.05
N PHE A 147 -8.21 2.38 19.03
CA PHE A 147 -6.82 2.81 18.90
C PHE A 147 -5.85 2.11 19.85
N ASN A 148 -6.31 1.46 20.93
CA ASN A 148 -5.44 0.96 21.99
C ASN A 148 -4.94 -0.42 21.63
N ASN A 149 -4.62 -0.99 20.72
CA ASN A 149 -3.97 -2.27 20.36
C ASN A 149 -3.31 -2.21 18.98
N TRP A 150 -2.99 -0.99 18.56
CA TRP A 150 -2.30 -0.81 17.30
C TRP A 150 -0.82 -1.17 17.42
N THR A 151 -0.30 -1.79 16.39
CA THR A 151 1.13 -2.03 16.26
C THR A 151 1.89 -0.72 16.02
N ILE A 152 3.17 -0.68 16.34
CA ILE A 152 4.03 0.49 16.05
C ILE A 152 3.94 0.90 14.58
N THR A 153 3.84 -0.05 13.67
CA THR A 153 3.74 0.23 12.23
C THR A 153 2.38 0.80 11.82
N GLU A 154 1.29 0.48 12.50
CA GLU A 154 -0.01 1.14 12.28
C GLU A 154 0.02 2.61 12.67
N TRP A 155 0.69 2.97 13.76
CA TRP A 155 0.94 4.36 14.12
C TRP A 155 1.89 5.04 13.13
N PHE A 156 2.92 4.33 12.71
CA PHE A 156 3.92 4.87 11.79
C PHE A 156 3.33 5.22 10.41
N VAL A 157 2.28 4.51 9.93
CA VAL A 157 1.64 4.85 8.65
C VAL A 157 1.03 6.25 8.67
N ILE A 158 0.46 6.70 9.80
CA ILE A 158 -0.09 8.06 9.92
C ILE A 158 1.04 9.09 9.80
N VAL A 159 2.14 8.86 10.51
CA VAL A 159 3.33 9.71 10.43
C VAL A 159 3.89 9.72 9.01
N LEU A 160 3.93 8.57 8.35
CA LEU A 160 4.43 8.44 6.98
C LEU A 160 3.57 9.21 5.97
N ILE A 161 2.24 9.20 6.11
CA ILE A 161 1.32 10.01 5.28
C ILE A 161 1.67 11.49 5.40
N ILE A 162 1.91 11.97 6.63
CA ILE A 162 2.28 13.37 6.90
C ILE A 162 3.63 13.69 6.28
N ILE A 163 4.64 12.82 6.48
CA ILE A 163 5.99 12.99 5.94
C ILE A 163 5.96 13.05 4.41
N ILE A 164 5.27 12.12 3.75
CA ILE A 164 5.21 12.08 2.29
C ILE A 164 4.43 13.29 1.75
N THR A 165 3.35 13.70 2.42
CA THR A 165 2.61 14.91 2.04
C THR A 165 3.50 16.16 2.14
N PHE A 166 4.24 16.30 3.24
CA PHE A 166 5.19 17.38 3.40
C PHE A 166 6.29 17.33 2.35
N LEU A 167 6.85 16.14 2.10
CA LEU A 167 7.91 15.91 1.12
C LEU A 167 7.46 16.30 -0.29
N PHE A 168 6.24 15.97 -0.69
CA PHE A 168 5.73 16.29 -2.03
C PHE A 168 5.42 17.77 -2.21
N TYR A 169 4.81 18.41 -1.21
CA TYR A 169 4.24 19.77 -1.40
C TYR A 169 5.07 20.89 -0.79
N LYS A 170 5.97 20.59 0.17
CA LYS A 170 6.74 21.60 0.89
C LYS A 170 8.25 21.52 0.67
N THR A 171 8.76 20.51 -0.09
CA THR A 171 10.21 20.37 -0.32
C THR A 171 10.60 20.63 -1.77
N ARG A 172 11.87 21.01 -1.96
CA ARG A 172 12.47 21.16 -3.31
C ARG A 172 12.51 19.83 -4.06
N TRP A 173 12.68 18.72 -3.35
CA TRP A 173 12.69 17.39 -3.94
C TRP A 173 11.32 17.03 -4.55
N GLY A 174 10.23 17.23 -3.80
CA GLY A 174 8.88 16.96 -4.28
C GLY A 174 8.47 17.87 -5.44
N LEU A 175 8.90 19.13 -5.44
CA LEU A 175 8.68 20.04 -6.56
C LEU A 175 9.36 19.52 -7.83
N ARG A 176 10.65 19.13 -7.75
CA ARG A 176 11.39 18.55 -8.87
C ARG A 176 10.78 17.25 -9.36
N LEU A 177 10.37 16.38 -8.44
CA LEU A 177 9.73 15.11 -8.78
C LEU A 177 8.46 15.32 -9.59
N ARG A 178 7.56 16.21 -9.16
CA ARG A 178 6.32 16.54 -9.87
C ARG A 178 6.59 17.22 -11.21
N ALA A 179 7.60 18.10 -11.30
CA ALA A 179 8.01 18.70 -12.55
C ALA A 179 8.48 17.64 -13.58
N VAL A 180 9.26 16.66 -13.11
CA VAL A 180 9.72 15.52 -13.94
C VAL A 180 8.53 14.66 -14.41
N GLY A 181 7.53 14.43 -13.57
CA GLY A 181 6.35 13.65 -13.97
C GLY A 181 5.42 14.39 -14.92
N GLN A 182 5.28 15.72 -14.78
CA GLN A 182 4.38 16.49 -15.65
C GLN A 182 5.01 16.80 -17.02
N PHE A 183 6.24 17.30 -17.04
CA PHE A 183 6.95 17.73 -18.27
C PHE A 183 8.44 17.41 -18.17
N PRO A 184 8.86 16.15 -18.46
CA PRO A 184 10.27 15.73 -18.34
C PRO A 184 11.24 16.60 -19.14
N MET A 185 10.86 16.99 -20.37
CA MET A 185 11.68 17.83 -21.25
C MET A 185 11.91 19.23 -20.65
N ALA A 186 10.86 19.87 -20.14
CA ALA A 186 10.98 21.16 -19.48
C ALA A 186 11.78 21.08 -18.18
N ALA A 187 11.64 20.01 -17.42
CA ALA A 187 12.45 19.78 -16.23
C ALA A 187 13.94 19.64 -16.57
N GLN A 188 14.25 18.95 -17.66
CA GLN A 188 15.63 18.78 -18.14
C GLN A 188 16.25 20.11 -18.60
N THR A 189 15.52 20.95 -19.34
CA THR A 189 15.99 22.28 -19.74
C THR A 189 16.20 23.23 -18.54
N ALA A 190 15.46 23.00 -17.45
CA ALA A 190 15.65 23.70 -16.17
C ALA A 190 16.81 23.13 -15.34
N GLY A 191 17.64 22.21 -15.89
CA GLY A 191 18.82 21.64 -15.24
C GLY A 191 18.50 20.51 -14.25
N ILE A 192 17.28 19.94 -14.25
CA ILE A 192 16.92 18.82 -13.38
C ILE A 192 17.30 17.51 -14.04
N ASN A 193 18.08 16.67 -13.35
CA ASN A 193 18.39 15.33 -13.84
C ASN A 193 17.17 14.41 -13.69
N VAL A 194 16.43 14.22 -14.80
CA VAL A 194 15.19 13.42 -14.87
C VAL A 194 15.43 11.97 -14.43
N ASN A 195 16.52 11.35 -14.93
CA ASN A 195 16.82 9.95 -14.60
C ASN A 195 17.12 9.78 -13.10
N ALA A 196 17.91 10.67 -12.51
CA ALA A 196 18.23 10.61 -11.09
C ALA A 196 16.96 10.74 -10.22
N MET A 197 16.04 11.63 -10.58
CA MET A 197 14.77 11.79 -9.88
C MET A 197 13.90 10.55 -9.99
N LYS A 198 13.82 9.93 -11.16
CA LYS A 198 13.10 8.68 -11.39
C LYS A 198 13.69 7.51 -10.57
N TYR A 199 15.04 7.38 -10.56
CA TYR A 199 15.71 6.38 -9.72
C TYR A 199 15.37 6.56 -8.24
N GLN A 200 15.48 7.77 -7.74
CA GLN A 200 15.16 8.07 -6.33
C GLN A 200 13.72 7.72 -5.97
N ALA A 201 12.76 8.08 -6.84
CA ALA A 201 11.35 7.77 -6.62
C ALA A 201 11.11 6.26 -6.52
N ILE A 202 11.65 5.48 -7.46
CA ILE A 202 11.47 4.03 -7.47
C ILE A 202 12.14 3.39 -6.26
N LEU A 203 13.35 3.80 -5.89
CA LEU A 203 14.08 3.23 -4.75
C LEU A 203 13.39 3.54 -3.42
N ILE A 204 12.94 4.78 -3.21
CA ILE A 204 12.16 5.15 -2.01
C ILE A 204 10.84 4.38 -1.95
N SER A 205 10.17 4.21 -3.10
CA SER A 205 8.95 3.40 -3.15
C SER A 205 9.23 1.95 -2.76
N GLY A 206 10.36 1.37 -3.15
CA GLY A 206 10.77 0.03 -2.78
C GLY A 206 10.96 -0.16 -1.28
N LEU A 207 11.55 0.82 -0.58
CA LEU A 207 11.67 0.81 0.89
C LEU A 207 10.29 0.73 1.56
N ILE A 208 9.34 1.53 1.09
CA ILE A 208 7.98 1.56 1.64
C ILE A 208 7.22 0.29 1.27
N GLY A 209 7.41 -0.25 0.06
CA GLY A 209 6.83 -1.53 -0.36
C GLY A 209 7.34 -2.71 0.48
N GLY A 210 8.64 -2.73 0.80
CA GLY A 210 9.22 -3.70 1.74
C GLY A 210 8.64 -3.58 3.15
N LEU A 211 8.46 -2.35 3.64
CA LEU A 211 7.81 -2.09 4.92
C LEU A 211 6.33 -2.52 4.92
N ALA A 212 5.61 -2.34 3.81
CA ALA A 212 4.25 -2.85 3.63
C ALA A 212 4.18 -4.37 3.84
N GLY A 213 5.15 -5.09 3.25
CA GLY A 213 5.29 -6.54 3.42
C GLY A 213 5.61 -6.94 4.87
N ALA A 214 6.58 -6.26 5.49
CA ALA A 214 6.94 -6.51 6.88
C ALA A 214 5.76 -6.29 7.84
N HIS A 215 4.99 -5.21 7.63
CA HIS A 215 3.77 -4.98 8.40
C HIS A 215 2.73 -6.08 8.19
N LEU A 216 2.53 -6.54 6.96
CA LEU A 216 1.56 -7.59 6.65
C LEU A 216 1.92 -8.91 7.34
N SER A 217 3.20 -9.30 7.33
CA SER A 217 3.64 -10.57 7.88
C SER A 217 3.90 -10.54 9.39
N LEU A 218 4.58 -9.52 9.93
CA LEU A 218 4.92 -9.44 11.36
C LEU A 218 3.91 -8.68 12.21
N GLY A 219 3.19 -7.70 11.62
CA GLY A 219 2.21 -6.88 12.33
C GLY A 219 0.79 -7.44 12.25
N TYR A 220 0.36 -7.82 11.04
CA TYR A 220 -1.02 -8.23 10.78
C TYR A 220 -1.24 -9.73 11.04
N SER A 221 -0.45 -10.63 10.39
CA SER A 221 -0.71 -12.08 10.38
C SER A 221 0.16 -12.89 11.33
N GLN A 222 1.35 -12.41 11.69
CA GLN A 222 2.38 -13.10 12.50
C GLN A 222 2.79 -14.46 11.93
N MET A 223 2.73 -14.58 10.61
CA MET A 223 3.12 -15.77 9.85
C MET A 223 3.43 -15.36 8.42
N PHE A 224 4.03 -16.27 7.65
CA PHE A 224 4.13 -16.13 6.21
C PHE A 224 3.28 -17.22 5.53
N THR A 225 2.46 -16.81 4.56
CA THR A 225 1.69 -17.73 3.71
C THR A 225 2.04 -17.43 2.26
N GLU A 226 2.14 -18.47 1.42
CA GLU A 226 2.32 -18.28 -0.02
C GLU A 226 1.28 -17.31 -0.57
N ASN A 227 1.72 -16.32 -1.33
CA ASN A 227 0.87 -15.27 -1.90
C ASN A 227 0.00 -14.49 -0.87
N MET A 228 0.55 -14.27 0.34
CA MET A 228 -0.20 -13.62 1.43
C MET A 228 -0.63 -12.19 1.16
N THR A 229 -0.02 -11.53 0.20
CA THR A 229 -0.39 -10.17 -0.22
C THR A 229 -1.77 -10.13 -0.87
N SER A 230 -2.21 -11.23 -1.51
CA SER A 230 -3.58 -11.42 -2.04
C SER A 230 -4.11 -10.18 -2.78
N ASN A 231 -3.30 -9.63 -3.69
CA ASN A 231 -3.60 -8.44 -4.50
C ASN A 231 -3.72 -7.10 -3.71
N ARG A 232 -3.30 -7.04 -2.43
CA ARG A 232 -3.31 -5.79 -1.65
C ARG A 232 -2.41 -4.71 -2.26
N GLY A 233 -1.32 -5.09 -2.92
CA GLY A 233 -0.48 -4.16 -3.70
C GLY A 233 -1.26 -3.52 -4.84
N PHE A 234 -2.02 -4.30 -5.61
CA PHE A 234 -2.87 -3.77 -6.68
C PHE A 234 -4.03 -2.91 -6.16
N MET A 235 -4.62 -3.26 -5.01
CA MET A 235 -5.62 -2.42 -4.34
C MET A 235 -5.01 -1.07 -3.94
N GLY A 236 -3.74 -1.07 -3.49
CA GLY A 236 -2.99 0.15 -3.20
C GLY A 236 -2.80 1.03 -4.44
N VAL A 237 -2.42 0.43 -5.59
CA VAL A 237 -2.31 1.15 -6.86
C VAL A 237 -3.67 1.73 -7.28
N ALA A 238 -4.76 0.97 -7.16
CA ALA A 238 -6.10 1.46 -7.46
C ALA A 238 -6.49 2.64 -6.55
N ALA A 239 -6.27 2.52 -5.24
CA ALA A 239 -6.53 3.61 -4.28
C ALA A 239 -5.70 4.87 -4.57
N MET A 240 -4.45 4.69 -5.03
CA MET A 240 -3.60 5.80 -5.47
C MET A 240 -4.22 6.57 -6.64
N TYR A 241 -4.79 5.87 -7.62
CA TYR A 241 -5.49 6.53 -8.72
C TYR A 241 -6.75 7.28 -8.25
N PHE A 242 -7.52 6.72 -7.30
CA PHE A 242 -8.68 7.42 -6.72
C PHE A 242 -8.28 8.69 -6.00
N GLY A 243 -7.16 8.65 -5.27
CA GLY A 243 -6.61 9.80 -4.57
C GLY A 243 -5.85 10.78 -5.46
N GLY A 244 -5.71 10.52 -6.78
CA GLY A 244 -4.92 11.36 -7.69
C GLY A 244 -3.45 11.46 -7.28
N ALA A 245 -2.88 10.40 -6.72
CA ALA A 245 -1.54 10.33 -6.14
C ALA A 245 -1.28 11.35 -5.01
N HIS A 246 -2.35 11.93 -4.43
CA HIS A 246 -2.24 12.77 -3.22
C HIS A 246 -2.24 11.87 -1.98
N PRO A 247 -1.21 11.88 -1.11
CA PRO A 247 -1.06 10.89 -0.04
C PRO A 247 -2.26 10.76 0.89
N VAL A 248 -2.86 11.89 1.30
CA VAL A 248 -4.03 11.89 2.20
C VAL A 248 -5.27 11.34 1.51
N LEU A 249 -5.57 11.77 0.27
CA LEU A 249 -6.74 11.27 -0.46
C LEU A 249 -6.59 9.78 -0.82
N THR A 250 -5.39 9.37 -1.15
CA THR A 250 -5.03 7.96 -1.36
C THR A 250 -5.27 7.14 -0.10
N ALA A 251 -4.86 7.62 1.08
CA ALA A 251 -5.10 6.94 2.34
C ALA A 251 -6.61 6.80 2.65
N ILE A 252 -7.41 7.83 2.36
CA ILE A 252 -8.88 7.75 2.46
C ILE A 252 -9.45 6.69 1.51
N GLY A 253 -8.96 6.63 0.28
CA GLY A 253 -9.33 5.56 -0.67
C GLY A 253 -9.00 4.15 -0.13
N CYS A 254 -7.84 3.99 0.51
CA CYS A 254 -7.46 2.72 1.14
C CYS A 254 -8.37 2.32 2.31
N LEU A 255 -8.89 3.29 3.07
CA LEU A 255 -9.87 3.00 4.13
C LEU A 255 -11.16 2.39 3.58
N VAL A 256 -11.60 2.80 2.39
CA VAL A 256 -12.77 2.21 1.74
C VAL A 256 -12.50 0.73 1.39
N PHE A 257 -11.30 0.42 0.88
CA PHE A 257 -10.90 -0.97 0.61
C PHE A 257 -10.75 -1.78 1.90
N GLY A 258 -10.13 -1.22 2.93
CA GLY A 258 -10.00 -1.86 4.23
C GLY A 258 -11.37 -2.14 4.90
N PHE A 259 -12.33 -1.24 4.71
CA PHE A 259 -13.71 -1.44 5.16
C PHE A 259 -14.38 -2.61 4.42
N ALA A 260 -14.23 -2.67 3.09
CA ALA A 260 -14.75 -3.77 2.29
C ALA A 260 -14.14 -5.13 2.68
N ASP A 261 -12.81 -5.18 2.87
CA ASP A 261 -12.08 -6.37 3.32
C ASP A 261 -12.56 -6.83 4.71
N SER A 262 -12.74 -5.89 5.64
CA SER A 262 -13.22 -6.17 7.00
C SER A 262 -14.66 -6.68 7.05
N ILE A 263 -15.55 -6.13 6.23
CA ILE A 263 -16.92 -6.65 6.07
C ILE A 263 -16.88 -8.06 5.47
N GLY A 264 -16.09 -8.24 4.42
CA GLY A 264 -15.91 -9.53 3.77
C GLY A 264 -15.47 -10.62 4.74
N ALA A 265 -14.44 -10.34 5.55
CA ALA A 265 -13.94 -11.26 6.56
C ALA A 265 -15.01 -11.63 7.62
N ARG A 266 -15.86 -10.67 8.01
CA ARG A 266 -16.98 -10.95 8.94
C ARG A 266 -18.06 -11.78 8.28
N LEU A 267 -18.43 -11.48 7.05
CA LEU A 267 -19.42 -12.28 6.30
C LEU A 267 -18.97 -13.73 6.12
N GLN A 268 -17.67 -13.95 5.91
CA GLN A 268 -17.09 -15.29 5.88
C GLN A 268 -17.26 -16.04 7.20
N ALA A 269 -17.10 -15.37 8.34
CA ALA A 269 -17.34 -15.97 9.66
C ALA A 269 -18.81 -16.39 9.86
N TYR A 270 -19.75 -15.81 9.14
CA TYR A 270 -21.18 -16.18 9.12
C TYR A 270 -21.55 -17.23 8.06
N GLY A 271 -20.56 -17.87 7.41
CA GLY A 271 -20.79 -18.97 6.46
C GLY A 271 -20.99 -18.55 5.01
N VAL A 272 -20.73 -17.27 4.68
CA VAL A 272 -20.71 -16.85 3.27
C VAL A 272 -19.51 -17.49 2.57
N PRO A 273 -19.69 -18.14 1.40
CA PRO A 273 -18.57 -18.74 0.67
C PRO A 273 -17.45 -17.75 0.40
N SER A 274 -16.20 -18.21 0.58
CA SER A 274 -14.99 -17.37 0.44
C SER A 274 -14.87 -16.68 -0.92
N GLN A 275 -15.43 -17.28 -1.98
CA GLN A 275 -15.44 -16.73 -3.32
C GLN A 275 -16.16 -15.36 -3.39
N PHE A 276 -17.31 -15.23 -2.70
CA PHE A 276 -18.04 -13.96 -2.62
C PHE A 276 -17.30 -12.89 -1.81
N VAL A 277 -16.60 -13.32 -0.77
CA VAL A 277 -15.78 -12.42 0.06
C VAL A 277 -14.63 -11.85 -0.76
N LEU A 278 -13.95 -12.69 -1.55
CA LEU A 278 -12.86 -12.27 -2.44
C LEU A 278 -13.32 -11.31 -3.55
N LEU A 279 -14.59 -11.33 -3.94
CA LEU A 279 -15.16 -10.39 -4.91
C LEU A 279 -15.42 -8.99 -4.33
N MET A 280 -15.58 -8.86 -3.01
CA MET A 280 -15.93 -7.59 -2.36
C MET A 280 -15.01 -6.42 -2.71
N PRO A 281 -13.67 -6.52 -2.66
CA PRO A 281 -12.80 -5.41 -3.02
C PRO A 281 -12.97 -4.97 -4.48
N TYR A 282 -13.20 -5.90 -5.40
CA TYR A 282 -13.41 -5.60 -6.82
C TYR A 282 -14.74 -4.89 -7.08
N VAL A 283 -15.81 -5.35 -6.43
CA VAL A 283 -17.14 -4.69 -6.50
C VAL A 283 -17.04 -3.26 -5.96
N VAL A 284 -16.38 -3.07 -4.81
CA VAL A 284 -16.17 -1.74 -4.24
C VAL A 284 -15.35 -0.88 -5.18
N THR A 285 -14.32 -1.42 -5.83
CA THR A 285 -13.53 -0.70 -6.84
C THR A 285 -14.42 -0.16 -7.97
N ILE A 286 -15.27 -1.01 -8.54
CA ILE A 286 -16.17 -0.63 -9.64
C ILE A 286 -17.15 0.46 -9.18
N VAL A 287 -17.75 0.29 -8.00
CA VAL A 287 -18.70 1.26 -7.45
C VAL A 287 -18.03 2.62 -7.20
N VAL A 288 -16.87 2.63 -6.53
CA VAL A 288 -16.14 3.85 -6.23
C VAL A 288 -15.67 4.56 -7.50
N LEU A 289 -15.16 3.81 -8.50
CA LEU A 289 -14.79 4.37 -9.81
C LEU A 289 -16.01 5.00 -10.51
N SER A 290 -17.12 4.28 -10.55
CA SER A 290 -18.35 4.75 -11.21
C SER A 290 -18.85 6.04 -10.56
N VAL A 291 -18.91 6.09 -9.23
CA VAL A 291 -19.32 7.27 -8.47
C VAL A 291 -18.35 8.44 -8.67
N SER A 292 -17.06 8.18 -8.65
CA SER A 292 -16.03 9.21 -8.87
C SER A 292 -16.12 9.81 -10.28
N MET A 293 -16.28 8.97 -11.31
CA MET A 293 -16.43 9.42 -12.70
C MET A 293 -17.71 10.25 -12.92
N ILE A 294 -18.84 9.79 -12.37
CA ILE A 294 -20.12 10.51 -12.45
C ILE A 294 -19.99 11.87 -11.76
N SER A 295 -19.41 11.92 -10.56
CA SER A 295 -19.18 13.16 -9.82
C SER A 295 -18.33 14.16 -10.60
N LYS A 296 -17.25 13.68 -11.25
CA LYS A 296 -16.37 14.49 -12.09
C LYS A 296 -17.11 15.04 -13.32
N GLN A 297 -17.88 14.21 -14.01
CA GLN A 297 -18.68 14.66 -15.16
C GLN A 297 -19.73 15.70 -14.78
N ILE A 298 -20.40 15.54 -13.64
CA ILE A 298 -21.37 16.54 -13.13
C ILE A 298 -20.66 17.85 -12.81
N SER A 299 -19.49 17.80 -12.18
CA SER A 299 -18.69 18.98 -11.87
C SER A 299 -18.24 19.74 -13.13
N GLU A 300 -17.77 19.00 -14.15
CA GLU A 300 -17.37 19.59 -15.43
C GLU A 300 -18.55 20.21 -16.19
N LYS A 301 -19.71 19.55 -16.18
CA LYS A 301 -20.94 20.13 -16.77
C LYS A 301 -21.35 21.41 -16.08
N LYS A 302 -21.33 21.47 -14.74
CA LYS A 302 -21.61 22.69 -13.98
C LYS A 302 -20.62 23.81 -14.31
N LYS A 303 -19.31 23.50 -14.44
CA LYS A 303 -18.29 24.48 -14.79
C LYS A 303 -18.46 25.01 -16.22
N LYS A 304 -18.84 24.16 -17.18
CA LYS A 304 -19.15 24.59 -18.55
C LYS A 304 -20.41 25.47 -18.63
N SER A 305 -21.46 25.15 -17.87
CA SER A 305 -22.69 25.94 -17.83
C SER A 305 -22.48 27.32 -17.19
N SER A 306 -21.65 27.39 -16.12
CA SER A 306 -21.31 28.68 -15.51
C SER A 306 -20.46 29.57 -16.43
N LEU A 307 -19.51 28.97 -17.18
CA LEU A 307 -18.71 29.69 -18.18
C LEU A 307 -19.53 30.15 -19.39
N ALA A 308 -20.54 29.40 -19.80
CA ALA A 308 -21.46 29.79 -20.86
C ALA A 308 -22.35 30.96 -20.41
N TYR A 309 -22.80 30.95 -19.14
CA TYR A 309 -23.58 32.03 -18.57
C TYR A 309 -22.78 33.34 -18.46
N VAL A 310 -21.51 33.27 -18.04
CA VAL A 310 -20.60 34.43 -17.98
C VAL A 310 -20.27 34.99 -19.36
N LYS A 311 -20.28 34.20 -20.44
CA LYS A 311 -20.07 34.66 -21.82
C LYS A 311 -21.31 35.24 -22.47
N SER A 312 -22.49 35.03 -21.88
CA SER A 312 -23.77 35.58 -22.38
C SER A 312 -24.15 36.92 -21.72
N LEU A 313 -23.39 37.35 -20.70
CA LEU A 313 -23.43 38.67 -20.07
C LEU A 313 -22.38 39.61 -20.70
#